data_1941d5d90c64c73fd7ca2c2d5f8f0a6b
#
_entry.id   1941d5d90c64c73fd7ca2c2d5f8f0a6b
#
_cell.length_a   1.000
_cell.length_b   1.000
_cell.length_c   1.000
_cell.angle_alpha   90.00
_cell.angle_beta   90.00
_cell.angle_gamma   90.00
#
_symmetry.space_group_name_H-M   'P 1'
#
loop_
_entity.id
_entity.type
_entity.pdbx_description
1 polymer ?
#
loop_
_entity_poly.entity_id
_entity_poly.type
_entity_poly.pdbx_seq_one_letter_code
_entity_poly.pdbx_strand_id
1 'polypeptide(L)'
;GISSKLMMQQCTVNKGEVKGLGGDLIVSDTDFNNDAPQVYIGSDARAILTGNRFAKKADINNQSLFECRIDHTPVEMKPLPEFPEMKVPETKPLRMALYNVLDFGAEPFVVPFTASSTSMWLQIDIRSGLEMAKDNTEAIQKALDKAASEGGGIVYLPGGRYKVLGNLTVPTGVELRGASDFATIPRGHGSILEVYAGRGQAQGEAFLKLSAGSGVRGLSFDYPEQVSSALPTVTEYPYCIQALGKDVYVVNVGLRAAYNGLDLFTYKCDNHYVDYLAGHVFMNAIRIGGGSEGGRVCNMQFNTIVYACGEETKFGSWPNSAKADQDKAYW
;
A
#
# COMPACT_ATOMS: atom_id res chain seq x y z
N GLY A 1 23.53 3.43 -18.09
CA GLY A 1 23.65 4.35 -16.94
C GLY A 1 22.30 4.48 -16.26
N ILE A 2 22.29 4.47 -14.94
CA ILE A 2 21.08 4.71 -14.15
C ILE A 2 20.82 6.21 -14.26
N SER A 3 19.76 6.62 -14.93
CA SER A 3 19.35 8.02 -14.96
C SER A 3 18.72 8.37 -13.60
N SER A 4 19.48 9.07 -12.74
CA SER A 4 18.94 9.64 -11.51
C SER A 4 18.22 10.96 -11.83
N LYS A 5 17.19 11.29 -11.07
CA LYS A 5 16.50 12.58 -11.15
C LYS A 5 16.55 13.25 -9.79
N LEU A 6 16.99 14.51 -9.77
CA LEU A 6 16.88 15.38 -8.61
C LEU A 6 15.95 16.53 -8.96
N MET A 7 14.89 16.66 -8.19
CA MET A 7 13.96 17.79 -8.32
C MET A 7 13.91 18.55 -6.99
N MET A 8 14.17 19.83 -7.06
CA MET A 8 14.07 20.78 -5.95
C MET A 8 13.14 21.90 -6.36
N GLN A 9 12.16 22.17 -5.54
CA GLN A 9 11.21 23.27 -5.77
C GLN A 9 10.91 23.98 -4.46
N GLN A 10 10.92 25.32 -4.48
CA GLN A 10 10.62 26.15 -3.31
C GLN A 10 11.46 25.78 -2.07
N CYS A 11 12.73 25.47 -2.29
CA CYS A 11 13.68 25.13 -1.25
C CYS A 11 14.51 26.35 -0.83
N THR A 12 15.21 26.21 0.27
CA THR A 12 16.23 27.18 0.70
C THR A 12 17.55 26.46 0.92
N VAL A 13 18.60 26.87 0.22
CA VAL A 13 19.96 26.33 0.35
C VAL A 13 20.81 27.34 1.12
N ASN A 14 21.12 27.03 2.39
CA ASN A 14 21.90 27.92 3.23
C ASN A 14 23.40 27.59 3.25
N LYS A 15 23.76 26.36 2.91
CA LYS A 15 25.15 25.88 2.88
C LYS A 15 25.32 24.76 1.86
N GLY A 16 26.55 24.64 1.32
CA GLY A 16 26.90 23.58 0.38
C GLY A 16 26.52 23.93 -1.06
N GLU A 17 26.77 23.02 -1.96
CA GLU A 17 26.56 23.13 -3.39
C GLU A 17 25.57 22.07 -3.85
N VAL A 18 24.62 22.43 -4.70
CA VAL A 18 23.71 21.47 -5.35
C VAL A 18 24.42 20.87 -6.55
N LYS A 19 24.65 19.55 -6.55
CA LYS A 19 25.39 18.84 -7.60
C LYS A 19 24.50 17.88 -8.38
N GLY A 20 24.38 18.11 -9.68
CA GLY A 20 23.89 17.15 -10.65
C GLY A 20 25.06 16.48 -11.36
N LEU A 21 25.49 15.29 -10.91
CA LEU A 21 26.64 14.60 -11.52
C LEU A 21 26.27 13.83 -12.79
N GLY A 22 25.00 13.45 -12.94
CA GLY A 22 24.41 12.79 -14.10
C GLY A 22 22.90 12.70 -13.99
N GLY A 23 22.22 12.41 -15.11
CA GLY A 23 20.76 12.36 -15.17
C GLY A 23 20.09 13.75 -15.23
N ASP A 24 18.93 13.91 -14.65
CA ASP A 24 18.16 15.17 -14.74
C ASP A 24 18.22 15.95 -13.43
N LEU A 25 18.63 17.20 -13.48
CA LEU A 25 18.62 18.16 -12.37
C LEU A 25 17.56 19.24 -12.66
N ILE A 26 16.53 19.32 -11.86
CA ILE A 26 15.48 20.33 -11.96
C ILE A 26 15.46 21.13 -10.66
N VAL A 27 15.76 22.43 -10.73
CA VAL A 27 15.70 23.32 -9.58
C VAL A 27 14.88 24.55 -9.93
N SER A 28 13.77 24.74 -9.24
CA SER A 28 12.87 25.86 -9.47
C SER A 28 12.50 26.59 -8.19
N ASP A 29 12.31 27.88 -8.31
CA ASP A 29 11.81 28.79 -7.26
C ASP A 29 12.56 28.64 -5.90
N THR A 30 13.86 28.31 -5.97
CA THR A 30 14.70 27.99 -4.81
C THR A 30 15.58 29.20 -4.44
N ASP A 31 15.71 29.45 -3.13
CA ASP A 31 16.57 30.49 -2.57
C ASP A 31 17.96 29.95 -2.27
N PHE A 32 18.96 30.48 -2.91
CA PHE A 32 20.37 30.18 -2.62
C PHE A 32 20.99 31.28 -1.76
N ASN A 33 21.10 31.04 -0.47
CA ASN A 33 21.72 31.93 0.52
C ASN A 33 23.20 31.58 0.79
N ASN A 34 23.68 30.48 0.21
CA ASN A 34 25.03 29.98 0.35
C ASN A 34 26.05 30.79 -0.46
N ASP A 35 27.31 30.63 -0.09
CA ASP A 35 28.43 31.15 -0.88
C ASP A 35 28.61 30.34 -2.17
N ALA A 36 29.24 30.97 -3.16
CA ALA A 36 29.62 30.33 -4.41
C ALA A 36 30.65 29.20 -4.20
N PRO A 37 30.65 28.12 -5.00
CA PRO A 37 29.66 27.85 -6.06
C PRO A 37 28.32 27.32 -5.51
N GLN A 38 27.21 27.73 -6.11
CA GLN A 38 25.91 27.30 -5.66
C GLN A 38 25.42 26.03 -6.36
N VAL A 39 25.68 25.90 -7.67
CA VAL A 39 25.20 24.76 -8.46
C VAL A 39 26.32 24.24 -9.37
N TYR A 40 26.49 22.92 -9.40
CA TYR A 40 27.35 22.21 -10.33
C TYR A 40 26.54 21.27 -11.20
N ILE A 41 26.72 21.35 -12.52
CA ILE A 41 26.10 20.47 -13.51
C ILE A 41 27.21 19.71 -14.23
N GLY A 42 27.29 18.41 -13.99
CA GLY A 42 28.29 17.52 -14.56
C GLY A 42 28.04 17.21 -16.05
N SER A 43 29.05 16.62 -16.70
CA SER A 43 29.03 16.32 -18.14
C SER A 43 27.84 15.47 -18.59
N ASP A 44 27.42 14.55 -17.74
CA ASP A 44 26.35 13.58 -18.03
C ASP A 44 24.96 14.02 -17.47
N ALA A 45 24.87 15.24 -16.97
CA ALA A 45 23.64 15.78 -16.41
C ALA A 45 22.91 16.69 -17.41
N ARG A 46 21.58 16.67 -17.40
CA ARG A 46 20.72 17.70 -17.99
C ARG A 46 20.17 18.56 -16.88
N ALA A 47 20.01 19.86 -17.10
CA ALA A 47 19.49 20.73 -16.08
C ALA A 47 18.41 21.69 -16.57
N ILE A 48 17.44 21.91 -15.70
CA ILE A 48 16.44 23.00 -15.80
C ILE A 48 16.53 23.78 -14.50
N LEU A 49 17.03 25.02 -14.56
CA LEU A 49 17.13 25.93 -13.44
C LEU A 49 16.27 27.15 -13.76
N THR A 50 15.13 27.33 -13.08
CA THR A 50 14.18 28.41 -13.37
C THR A 50 13.68 29.09 -12.10
N GLY A 51 13.53 30.42 -12.13
CA GLY A 51 12.96 31.17 -11.04
C GLY A 51 13.75 31.18 -9.74
N ASN A 52 15.00 30.70 -9.76
CA ASN A 52 15.83 30.63 -8.57
C ASN A 52 16.37 32.01 -8.18
N ARG A 53 16.46 32.24 -6.88
CA ARG A 53 16.99 33.51 -6.34
C ARG A 53 18.31 33.26 -5.64
N PHE A 54 19.25 34.15 -5.86
CA PHE A 54 20.60 34.07 -5.31
C PHE A 54 20.84 35.30 -4.44
N ALA A 55 21.18 35.08 -3.16
CA ALA A 55 21.50 36.19 -2.25
C ALA A 55 22.78 36.92 -2.64
N LYS A 56 23.68 36.24 -3.36
CA LYS A 56 24.90 36.79 -3.98
C LYS A 56 24.87 36.54 -5.47
N LYS A 57 25.90 37.00 -6.18
CA LYS A 57 26.03 36.71 -7.62
C LYS A 57 25.97 35.21 -7.86
N ALA A 58 25.05 34.79 -8.74
CA ALA A 58 24.92 33.40 -9.12
C ALA A 58 26.22 32.83 -9.70
N ASP A 59 26.68 31.71 -9.20
CA ASP A 59 27.81 30.95 -9.73
C ASP A 59 27.34 29.50 -10.00
N ILE A 60 27.07 29.25 -11.27
CA ILE A 60 26.58 27.97 -11.77
C ILE A 60 27.65 27.39 -12.69
N ASN A 61 28.36 26.37 -12.19
CA ASN A 61 29.36 25.66 -12.97
C ASN A 61 28.67 24.60 -13.85
N ASN A 62 28.46 24.95 -15.12
CA ASN A 62 27.83 24.06 -16.09
C ASN A 62 28.89 23.41 -16.97
N GLN A 63 29.11 22.10 -16.78
CA GLN A 63 29.97 21.23 -17.59
C GLN A 63 29.17 20.26 -18.47
N SER A 64 27.83 20.39 -18.52
CA SER A 64 26.96 19.49 -19.25
C SER A 64 27.30 19.45 -20.73
N LEU A 65 27.29 18.24 -21.29
CA LEU A 65 27.34 17.99 -22.76
C LEU A 65 25.94 18.03 -23.41
N PHE A 66 24.90 18.23 -22.62
CA PHE A 66 23.52 18.33 -23.06
C PHE A 66 23.00 19.76 -22.99
N GLU A 67 21.91 20.00 -23.69
CA GLU A 67 21.20 21.29 -23.58
C GLU A 67 20.64 21.46 -22.15
N CYS A 68 21.00 22.59 -21.52
CA CYS A 68 20.48 22.99 -20.22
C CYS A 68 19.69 24.29 -20.34
N ARG A 69 18.53 24.32 -19.69
CA ARG A 69 17.76 25.56 -19.53
C ARG A 69 18.13 26.23 -18.22
N ILE A 70 18.79 27.36 -18.26
CA ILE A 70 19.18 28.14 -17.10
C ILE A 70 18.59 29.53 -17.22
N ASP A 71 17.58 29.83 -16.40
CA ASP A 71 16.91 31.13 -16.36
C ASP A 71 17.16 31.77 -15.00
N HIS A 72 17.86 32.90 -15.04
CA HIS A 72 18.23 33.69 -13.85
C HIS A 72 17.20 34.76 -13.50
N THR A 73 16.13 34.91 -14.27
CA THR A 73 15.11 35.90 -14.01
C THR A 73 14.33 35.48 -12.75
N PRO A 74 14.37 36.29 -11.67
CA PRO A 74 13.56 36.00 -10.50
C PRO A 74 12.09 35.96 -10.87
N VAL A 75 11.42 34.88 -10.52
CA VAL A 75 9.97 34.76 -10.60
C VAL A 75 9.40 35.19 -9.25
N GLU A 76 8.41 36.06 -9.24
CA GLU A 76 7.67 36.37 -8.02
C GLU A 76 7.01 35.07 -7.51
N MET A 77 7.44 34.61 -6.35
CA MET A 77 6.82 33.43 -5.75
C MET A 77 5.40 33.75 -5.34
N LYS A 78 4.46 33.10 -5.97
CA LYS A 78 3.10 33.08 -5.44
C LYS A 78 3.13 32.26 -4.14
N PRO A 79 2.50 32.74 -3.07
CA PRO A 79 2.34 31.92 -1.88
C PRO A 79 1.68 30.59 -2.28
N LEU A 80 2.15 29.50 -1.68
CA LEU A 80 1.46 28.23 -1.85
C LEU A 80 -0.02 28.43 -1.50
N PRO A 81 -0.94 27.87 -2.30
CA PRO A 81 -2.34 27.92 -1.92
C PRO A 81 -2.48 27.31 -0.53
N GLU A 82 -3.18 27.99 0.34
CA GLU A 82 -3.55 27.38 1.61
C GLU A 82 -4.38 26.14 1.31
N PHE A 83 -3.83 24.99 1.62
CA PHE A 83 -4.61 23.77 1.55
C PHE A 83 -5.65 23.84 2.66
N PRO A 84 -6.94 23.66 2.36
CA PRO A 84 -7.95 23.60 3.39
C PRO A 84 -7.56 22.51 4.39
N GLU A 85 -7.68 22.79 5.69
CA GLU A 85 -7.45 21.80 6.73
C GLU A 85 -8.40 20.63 6.47
N MET A 86 -7.85 19.52 5.99
CA MET A 86 -8.65 18.35 5.68
C MET A 86 -9.02 17.68 7.00
N LYS A 87 -10.30 17.69 7.35
CA LYS A 87 -10.80 16.91 8.47
C LYS A 87 -10.46 15.44 8.21
N VAL A 88 -9.76 14.83 9.16
CA VAL A 88 -9.58 13.37 9.16
C VAL A 88 -10.94 12.75 9.41
N PRO A 89 -11.44 11.90 8.52
CA PRO A 89 -12.72 11.22 8.73
C PRO A 89 -12.71 10.41 10.02
N GLU A 90 -13.85 10.27 10.67
CA GLU A 90 -13.96 9.47 11.86
C GLU A 90 -13.80 7.98 11.51
N THR A 91 -12.81 7.31 12.11
CA THR A 91 -12.48 5.91 11.84
C THR A 91 -12.82 5.04 13.04
N LYS A 92 -14.09 4.97 13.37
CA LYS A 92 -14.59 4.14 14.48
C LYS A 92 -15.96 3.54 14.13
N PRO A 93 -16.31 2.40 14.73
CA PRO A 93 -17.65 1.83 14.62
C PRO A 93 -18.68 2.71 15.34
N LEU A 94 -19.95 2.50 15.03
CA LEU A 94 -21.03 3.26 15.71
C LEU A 94 -21.10 2.99 17.21
N ARG A 95 -20.67 1.79 17.65
CA ARG A 95 -20.62 1.40 19.06
C ARG A 95 -19.28 0.75 19.38
N MET A 96 -18.83 0.86 20.60
CA MET A 96 -17.61 0.22 21.11
C MET A 96 -17.87 -1.18 21.72
N ALA A 97 -19.01 -1.80 21.40
CA ALA A 97 -19.29 -3.18 21.79
C ALA A 97 -18.35 -4.14 21.06
N LEU A 98 -17.83 -5.14 21.77
CA LEU A 98 -16.86 -6.12 21.27
C LEU A 98 -17.51 -7.46 21.05
N TYR A 99 -17.33 -8.05 19.87
CA TYR A 99 -17.77 -9.38 19.48
C TYR A 99 -16.55 -10.19 19.06
N ASN A 100 -16.13 -11.14 19.89
CA ASN A 100 -14.98 -11.99 19.58
C ASN A 100 -15.44 -13.11 18.64
N VAL A 101 -14.80 -13.26 17.49
CA VAL A 101 -15.18 -14.30 16.51
C VAL A 101 -15.09 -15.74 17.07
N LEU A 102 -14.27 -15.96 18.10
CA LEU A 102 -14.17 -17.28 18.76
C LEU A 102 -15.49 -17.67 19.43
N ASP A 103 -16.25 -16.72 19.95
CA ASP A 103 -17.56 -16.95 20.58
C ASP A 103 -18.62 -17.36 19.53
N PHE A 104 -18.33 -17.18 18.25
CA PHE A 104 -19.16 -17.57 17.12
C PHE A 104 -18.65 -18.84 16.43
N GLY A 105 -17.63 -19.48 17.00
CA GLY A 105 -17.10 -20.73 16.53
C GLY A 105 -15.96 -20.61 15.52
N ALA A 106 -15.33 -19.43 15.39
CA ALA A 106 -14.09 -19.32 14.63
C ALA A 106 -12.94 -20.05 15.34
N GLU A 107 -12.09 -20.68 14.56
CA GLU A 107 -10.93 -21.44 15.06
C GLU A 107 -9.68 -21.03 14.27
N PRO A 108 -8.80 -20.20 14.87
CA PRO A 108 -7.55 -19.86 14.22
C PRO A 108 -6.60 -21.04 14.20
N PHE A 109 -5.88 -21.18 13.11
CA PHE A 109 -4.72 -22.05 13.03
C PHE A 109 -3.49 -21.30 13.56
N VAL A 110 -2.90 -21.79 14.62
CA VAL A 110 -1.66 -21.23 15.18
C VAL A 110 -0.49 -22.02 14.64
N VAL A 111 0.34 -21.39 13.82
CA VAL A 111 1.60 -22.00 13.38
C VAL A 111 2.57 -22.01 14.56
N PRO A 112 3.03 -23.18 15.01
CA PRO A 112 4.04 -23.23 16.04
C PRO A 112 5.30 -22.46 15.58
N PHE A 113 5.76 -21.53 16.40
CA PHE A 113 7.02 -20.86 16.15
C PHE A 113 8.16 -21.86 16.35
N THR A 114 8.77 -22.31 15.27
CA THR A 114 10.00 -23.08 15.33
C THR A 114 11.20 -22.14 15.12
N ALA A 115 12.25 -22.32 15.89
CA ALA A 115 13.45 -21.49 15.82
C ALA A 115 14.14 -21.49 14.43
N SER A 116 13.78 -22.42 13.56
CA SER A 116 14.21 -22.47 12.17
C SER A 116 13.45 -21.53 11.24
N SER A 117 12.36 -20.94 11.70
CA SER A 117 11.50 -20.03 10.91
C SER A 117 12.03 -18.58 10.86
N THR A 118 13.31 -18.36 11.08
CA THR A 118 13.95 -17.04 10.97
C THR A 118 14.06 -16.54 9.53
N SER A 119 13.82 -17.40 8.55
CA SER A 119 13.76 -16.98 7.16
C SER A 119 12.42 -16.35 6.85
N MET A 120 12.44 -15.13 6.38
CA MET A 120 11.31 -14.34 5.88
C MET A 120 10.48 -15.10 4.80
N TRP A 121 10.94 -16.24 4.34
CA TRP A 121 10.52 -16.99 3.15
C TRP A 121 9.93 -18.36 3.44
N LEU A 122 9.89 -18.79 4.71
CA LEU A 122 9.38 -20.12 5.10
C LEU A 122 7.86 -20.17 5.08
N GLN A 123 7.31 -20.48 3.93
CA GLN A 123 5.87 -20.70 3.72
C GLN A 123 5.49 -22.17 3.57
N ILE A 124 6.45 -23.04 3.40
CA ILE A 124 6.23 -24.44 2.98
C ILE A 124 5.49 -25.22 4.07
N ASP A 125 5.85 -25.00 5.34
CA ASP A 125 5.24 -25.74 6.46
C ASP A 125 3.84 -25.25 6.85
N ILE A 126 3.48 -24.02 6.42
CA ILE A 126 2.17 -23.45 6.75
C ILE A 126 1.06 -24.07 5.90
N ARG A 127 1.35 -24.47 4.67
CA ARG A 127 0.35 -24.96 3.71
C ARG A 127 -0.30 -26.26 4.16
N SER A 128 0.48 -27.23 4.63
CA SER A 128 -0.05 -28.52 5.09
C SER A 128 -1.02 -28.39 6.25
N GLY A 129 -0.76 -27.44 7.16
CA GLY A 129 -1.68 -27.15 8.27
C GLY A 129 -2.94 -26.43 7.84
N LEU A 130 -2.84 -25.52 6.84
CA LEU A 130 -3.99 -24.77 6.32
C LEU A 130 -4.97 -25.65 5.53
N GLU A 131 -4.51 -26.72 4.89
CA GLU A 131 -5.40 -27.65 4.19
C GLU A 131 -6.41 -28.29 5.14
N MET A 132 -6.00 -28.60 6.36
CA MET A 132 -6.84 -29.21 7.40
C MET A 132 -7.55 -28.20 8.29
N ALA A 133 -7.22 -26.91 8.19
CA ALA A 133 -7.82 -25.87 9.01
C ALA A 133 -9.31 -25.69 8.68
N LYS A 134 -10.09 -25.39 9.72
CA LYS A 134 -11.51 -25.09 9.60
C LYS A 134 -11.76 -23.83 8.76
N ASP A 135 -12.78 -23.87 7.93
CA ASP A 135 -13.32 -22.69 7.28
C ASP A 135 -14.01 -21.78 8.31
N ASN A 136 -13.58 -20.55 8.40
CA ASN A 136 -14.09 -19.55 9.34
C ASN A 136 -15.08 -18.57 8.72
N THR A 137 -15.44 -18.73 7.45
CA THR A 137 -16.30 -17.79 6.73
C THR A 137 -17.60 -17.52 7.48
N GLU A 138 -18.33 -18.59 7.82
CA GLU A 138 -19.63 -18.49 8.48
C GLU A 138 -19.53 -17.90 9.89
N ALA A 139 -18.51 -18.32 10.66
CA ALA A 139 -18.31 -17.86 12.03
C ALA A 139 -18.01 -16.34 12.06
N ILE A 140 -17.13 -15.86 11.17
CA ILE A 140 -16.81 -14.43 11.07
C ILE A 140 -18.03 -13.64 10.60
N GLN A 141 -18.75 -14.13 9.58
CA GLN A 141 -19.96 -13.44 9.10
C GLN A 141 -21.06 -13.36 10.15
N LYS A 142 -21.29 -14.43 10.91
CA LYS A 142 -22.24 -14.42 12.04
C LYS A 142 -21.90 -13.35 13.08
N ALA A 143 -20.62 -13.22 13.42
CA ALA A 143 -20.18 -12.16 14.34
C ALA A 143 -20.44 -10.75 13.79
N LEU A 144 -20.19 -10.55 12.49
CA LEU A 144 -20.46 -9.28 11.79
C LEU A 144 -21.96 -8.96 11.77
N ASP A 145 -22.80 -9.93 11.44
CA ASP A 145 -24.25 -9.79 11.40
C ASP A 145 -24.83 -9.53 12.80
N LYS A 146 -24.28 -10.20 13.83
CA LYS A 146 -24.68 -9.97 15.23
C LYS A 146 -24.34 -8.54 15.67
N ALA A 147 -23.13 -8.06 15.40
CA ALA A 147 -22.74 -6.69 15.71
C ALA A 147 -23.67 -5.69 15.01
N ALA A 148 -23.99 -5.91 13.74
CA ALA A 148 -24.90 -5.07 12.97
C ALA A 148 -26.31 -5.06 13.56
N SER A 149 -26.86 -6.23 13.92
CA SER A 149 -28.21 -6.36 14.50
C SER A 149 -28.35 -5.65 15.83
N GLU A 150 -27.25 -5.40 16.53
CA GLU A 150 -27.19 -4.67 17.80
C GLU A 150 -26.78 -3.19 17.66
N GLY A 151 -26.78 -2.69 16.40
CA GLY A 151 -26.52 -1.26 16.13
C GLY A 151 -25.04 -0.92 15.94
N GLY A 152 -24.21 -1.89 15.56
CA GLY A 152 -22.79 -1.71 15.28
C GLY A 152 -21.87 -2.23 16.38
N GLY A 153 -20.57 -2.21 16.12
CA GLY A 153 -19.57 -2.66 17.08
C GLY A 153 -18.27 -3.09 16.44
N ILE A 154 -17.39 -3.64 17.26
CA ILE A 154 -16.09 -4.19 16.86
C ILE A 154 -16.20 -5.71 16.82
N VAL A 155 -16.03 -6.28 15.64
CA VAL A 155 -15.84 -7.73 15.48
C VAL A 155 -14.35 -8.02 15.51
N TYR A 156 -13.91 -8.66 16.58
CA TYR A 156 -12.51 -8.85 16.88
C TYR A 156 -12.03 -10.25 16.54
N LEU A 157 -10.95 -10.30 15.76
CA LEU A 157 -10.20 -11.51 15.48
C LEU A 157 -8.94 -11.52 16.34
N PRO A 158 -8.81 -12.39 17.34
CA PRO A 158 -7.54 -12.63 18.03
C PRO A 158 -6.41 -13.02 17.08
N GLY A 159 -5.17 -12.89 17.54
CA GLY A 159 -4.00 -13.29 16.75
C GLY A 159 -4.07 -14.76 16.33
N GLY A 160 -3.76 -15.04 15.08
CA GLY A 160 -3.79 -16.36 14.46
C GLY A 160 -4.12 -16.27 12.97
N ARG A 161 -4.10 -17.44 12.31
CA ARG A 161 -4.42 -17.55 10.88
C ARG A 161 -5.80 -18.18 10.72
N TYR A 162 -6.67 -17.51 10.00
CA TYR A 162 -8.06 -17.94 9.79
C TYR A 162 -8.26 -18.28 8.32
N LYS A 163 -8.49 -19.55 8.03
CA LYS A 163 -8.86 -20.01 6.68
C LYS A 163 -10.26 -19.52 6.34
N VAL A 164 -10.42 -18.87 5.19
CA VAL A 164 -11.69 -18.30 4.75
C VAL A 164 -11.92 -18.66 3.28
N LEU A 165 -12.94 -19.47 3.03
CA LEU A 165 -13.27 -20.00 1.71
C LEU A 165 -14.30 -19.13 0.96
N GLY A 166 -15.12 -18.39 1.68
CA GLY A 166 -16.15 -17.52 1.11
C GLY A 166 -15.83 -16.03 1.24
N ASN A 167 -16.74 -15.21 0.73
CA ASN A 167 -16.64 -13.76 0.83
C ASN A 167 -17.26 -13.26 2.13
N LEU A 168 -16.80 -12.11 2.60
CA LEU A 168 -17.29 -11.45 3.81
C LEU A 168 -17.85 -10.07 3.49
N THR A 169 -18.84 -9.65 4.26
CA THR A 169 -19.37 -8.29 4.20
C THR A 169 -19.37 -7.68 5.58
N VAL A 170 -18.69 -6.53 5.74
CA VAL A 170 -18.73 -5.75 6.96
C VAL A 170 -19.91 -4.79 6.88
N PRO A 171 -20.93 -4.95 7.72
CA PRO A 171 -22.13 -4.13 7.67
C PRO A 171 -21.87 -2.69 8.16
N THR A 172 -22.78 -1.79 7.85
CA THR A 172 -22.77 -0.41 8.32
C THR A 172 -22.59 -0.32 9.85
N GLY A 173 -21.72 0.54 10.29
CA GLY A 173 -21.44 0.78 11.71
C GLY A 173 -20.60 -0.28 12.41
N VAL A 174 -20.10 -1.26 11.68
CA VAL A 174 -19.26 -2.34 12.19
C VAL A 174 -17.82 -2.14 11.76
N GLU A 175 -16.88 -2.43 12.64
CA GLU A 175 -15.45 -2.55 12.32
C GLU A 175 -15.00 -4.00 12.47
N LEU A 176 -14.38 -4.55 11.43
CA LEU A 176 -13.65 -5.81 11.51
C LEU A 176 -12.23 -5.50 11.98
N ARG A 177 -11.87 -5.95 13.20
CA ARG A 177 -10.60 -5.62 13.85
C ARG A 177 -9.77 -6.84 14.15
N GLY A 178 -8.49 -6.78 13.78
CA GLY A 178 -7.51 -7.77 14.19
C GLY A 178 -6.57 -7.29 15.30
N ALA A 179 -5.62 -8.14 15.64
CA ALA A 179 -4.62 -7.92 16.69
C ALA A 179 -3.32 -7.28 16.16
N SER A 180 -3.24 -6.89 14.89
CA SER A 180 -2.06 -6.27 14.32
C SER A 180 -2.11 -4.75 14.50
N ASP A 181 -1.07 -4.16 15.05
CA ASP A 181 -0.92 -2.73 15.25
C ASP A 181 -0.03 -2.06 14.19
N PHE A 182 0.48 -2.83 13.25
CA PHE A 182 1.36 -2.38 12.21
C PHE A 182 1.12 -3.11 10.88
N ALA A 183 0.88 -2.34 9.81
CA ALA A 183 0.74 -2.88 8.45
C ALA A 183 2.08 -3.39 7.94
N THR A 184 2.39 -4.63 8.21
CA THR A 184 3.57 -5.30 7.69
C THR A 184 3.19 -6.49 6.82
N ILE A 185 4.17 -7.01 6.11
CA ILE A 185 4.06 -8.33 5.49
C ILE A 185 3.70 -9.33 6.59
N PRO A 186 2.66 -10.15 6.43
CA PRO A 186 2.28 -11.14 7.42
C PRO A 186 3.43 -12.09 7.70
N ARG A 187 4.05 -11.96 8.88
CA ARG A 187 5.19 -12.79 9.31
C ARG A 187 4.79 -13.82 10.37
N GLY A 188 3.52 -14.21 10.38
CA GLY A 188 3.01 -15.14 11.39
C GLY A 188 2.55 -14.47 12.69
N HIS A 189 2.53 -13.15 12.75
CA HIS A 189 2.08 -12.37 13.91
C HIS A 189 0.78 -11.64 13.60
N GLY A 190 -0.03 -11.41 14.62
CA GLY A 190 -1.31 -10.73 14.50
C GLY A 190 -2.41 -11.62 13.89
N SER A 191 -3.44 -10.99 13.38
CA SER A 191 -4.60 -11.67 12.78
C SER A 191 -4.49 -11.72 11.28
N ILE A 192 -4.51 -12.92 10.72
CA ILE A 192 -4.30 -13.14 9.28
C ILE A 192 -5.50 -13.90 8.73
N LEU A 193 -6.15 -13.34 7.71
CA LEU A 193 -7.15 -14.04 6.91
C LEU A 193 -6.47 -14.70 5.72
N GLU A 194 -6.54 -16.02 5.65
CA GLU A 194 -6.08 -16.84 4.55
C GLU A 194 -7.19 -16.93 3.50
N VAL A 195 -7.03 -16.20 2.40
CA VAL A 195 -8.06 -15.98 1.40
C VAL A 195 -8.00 -17.03 0.30
N TYR A 196 -9.08 -17.78 0.14
CA TYR A 196 -9.26 -18.76 -0.93
C TYR A 196 -10.38 -18.38 -1.89
N ALA A 197 -11.22 -17.44 -1.51
CA ALA A 197 -12.37 -17.02 -2.31
C ALA A 197 -11.97 -16.38 -3.65
N GLY A 198 -12.68 -16.70 -4.71
CA GLY A 198 -12.56 -16.03 -6.01
C GLY A 198 -11.36 -16.43 -6.85
N ARG A 199 -10.67 -17.54 -6.55
CA ARG A 199 -9.54 -18.03 -7.35
C ARG A 199 -9.90 -18.19 -8.82
N GLY A 200 -9.05 -17.61 -9.71
CA GLY A 200 -9.26 -17.62 -11.16
C GLY A 200 -10.30 -16.63 -11.67
N GLN A 201 -10.79 -15.72 -10.81
CA GLN A 201 -11.91 -14.83 -11.13
C GLN A 201 -11.55 -13.36 -10.92
N ALA A 202 -10.69 -12.79 -11.75
CA ALA A 202 -10.23 -11.39 -11.61
C ALA A 202 -11.39 -10.36 -11.50
N GLN A 203 -12.51 -10.65 -12.15
CA GLN A 203 -13.74 -9.80 -12.16
C GLN A 203 -14.83 -10.36 -11.24
N GLY A 204 -14.49 -11.30 -10.35
CA GLY A 204 -15.42 -11.87 -9.40
C GLY A 204 -15.80 -10.92 -8.28
N GLU A 205 -16.61 -11.42 -7.36
CA GLU A 205 -17.01 -10.71 -6.14
C GLU A 205 -15.82 -10.50 -5.22
N ALA A 206 -15.63 -9.27 -4.71
CA ALA A 206 -14.55 -8.96 -3.80
C ALA A 206 -14.62 -9.78 -2.51
N PHE A 207 -13.45 -10.17 -2.00
CA PHE A 207 -13.36 -11.02 -0.81
C PHE A 207 -13.96 -10.36 0.42
N LEU A 208 -13.59 -9.11 0.71
CA LEU A 208 -14.14 -8.33 1.82
C LEU A 208 -14.86 -7.09 1.27
N LYS A 209 -16.15 -7.00 1.51
CA LYS A 209 -16.97 -5.83 1.14
C LYS A 209 -17.22 -4.97 2.37
N LEU A 210 -16.99 -3.66 2.21
CA LEU A 210 -17.23 -2.66 3.26
C LEU A 210 -18.49 -1.86 2.91
N SER A 211 -19.54 -2.03 3.69
CA SER A 211 -20.74 -1.20 3.57
C SER A 211 -20.45 0.24 4.00
N ALA A 212 -21.27 1.20 3.62
CA ALA A 212 -21.11 2.59 4.03
C ALA A 212 -20.97 2.72 5.57
N GLY A 213 -20.02 3.52 6.05
CA GLY A 213 -19.78 3.70 7.48
C GLY A 213 -19.23 2.48 8.21
N SER A 214 -18.60 1.55 7.49
CA SER A 214 -17.90 0.41 8.09
C SER A 214 -16.39 0.51 7.88
N GLY A 215 -15.63 -0.35 8.53
CA GLY A 215 -14.18 -0.35 8.38
C GLY A 215 -13.50 -1.66 8.70
N VAL A 216 -12.21 -1.69 8.35
CA VAL A 216 -11.30 -2.79 8.69
C VAL A 216 -10.02 -2.22 9.28
N ARG A 217 -9.53 -2.86 10.36
CA ARG A 217 -8.34 -2.41 11.08
C ARG A 217 -7.51 -3.55 11.61
N GLY A 218 -6.18 -3.41 11.50
CA GLY A 218 -5.24 -4.29 12.18
C GLY A 218 -5.26 -5.74 11.69
N LEU A 219 -5.51 -5.97 10.41
CA LEU A 219 -5.59 -7.28 9.77
C LEU A 219 -4.57 -7.44 8.65
N SER A 220 -4.19 -8.68 8.40
CA SER A 220 -3.47 -9.07 7.20
C SER A 220 -4.28 -10.07 6.38
N PHE A 221 -4.18 -9.94 5.06
CA PHE A 221 -4.79 -10.85 4.09
C PHE A 221 -3.67 -11.58 3.35
N ASP A 222 -3.70 -12.89 3.36
CA ASP A 222 -2.72 -13.74 2.67
C ASP A 222 -3.43 -14.62 1.65
N TYR A 223 -2.82 -14.80 0.48
CA TYR A 223 -3.34 -15.64 -0.60
C TYR A 223 -2.44 -16.88 -0.73
N PRO A 224 -2.69 -17.95 0.05
CA PRO A 224 -1.78 -19.08 0.15
C PRO A 224 -1.67 -19.90 -1.14
N GLU A 225 -2.62 -19.77 -2.05
CA GLU A 225 -2.58 -20.45 -3.36
C GLU A 225 -1.83 -19.65 -4.44
N GLN A 226 -1.36 -18.45 -4.14
CA GLN A 226 -0.36 -17.74 -4.95
C GLN A 226 1.01 -18.37 -4.68
N VAL A 227 1.32 -19.42 -5.42
CA VAL A 227 2.56 -20.18 -5.23
C VAL A 227 3.65 -19.68 -6.16
N SER A 228 4.81 -19.41 -5.60
CA SER A 228 5.98 -18.98 -6.35
C SER A 228 6.47 -19.99 -7.38
N SER A 229 6.24 -21.28 -7.16
CA SER A 229 6.54 -22.36 -8.09
C SER A 229 5.65 -22.35 -9.35
N ALA A 230 4.55 -21.60 -9.35
CA ALA A 230 3.68 -21.44 -10.52
C ALA A 230 4.12 -20.29 -11.44
N LEU A 231 5.27 -19.65 -11.18
CA LEU A 231 5.84 -18.65 -12.05
C LEU A 231 6.08 -19.22 -13.46
N PRO A 232 5.77 -18.48 -14.52
CA PRO A 232 5.49 -17.04 -14.53
C PRO A 232 4.01 -16.67 -14.38
N THR A 233 3.11 -17.58 -14.05
CA THR A 233 1.66 -17.29 -14.02
C THR A 233 1.18 -16.94 -12.62
N VAL A 234 0.71 -15.71 -12.46
CA VAL A 234 0.01 -15.27 -11.26
C VAL A 234 -1.44 -15.75 -11.31
N THR A 235 -1.93 -16.32 -10.23
CA THR A 235 -3.35 -16.69 -10.13
C THR A 235 -4.20 -15.44 -9.96
N GLU A 236 -5.18 -15.28 -10.83
CA GLU A 236 -6.10 -14.16 -10.79
C GLU A 236 -7.07 -14.27 -9.60
N TYR A 237 -7.33 -13.15 -8.93
CA TYR A 237 -8.32 -13.01 -7.87
C TYR A 237 -9.06 -11.68 -8.00
N PRO A 238 -10.31 -11.58 -7.50
CA PRO A 238 -11.01 -10.30 -7.42
C PRO A 238 -10.31 -9.36 -6.43
N TYR A 239 -10.87 -8.17 -6.24
CA TYR A 239 -10.38 -7.27 -5.21
C TYR A 239 -10.42 -7.90 -3.82
N CYS A 240 -9.33 -7.74 -3.07
CA CYS A 240 -9.28 -8.19 -1.68
C CYS A 240 -10.29 -7.42 -0.83
N ILE A 241 -10.33 -6.10 -1.00
CA ILE A 241 -11.26 -5.23 -0.28
C ILE A 241 -11.96 -4.33 -1.28
N GLN A 242 -13.28 -4.20 -1.16
CA GLN A 242 -14.09 -3.28 -1.96
C GLN A 242 -15.01 -2.46 -1.07
N ALA A 243 -14.95 -1.15 -1.22
CA ALA A 243 -15.90 -0.24 -0.58
C ALA A 243 -17.19 -0.13 -1.41
N LEU A 244 -18.33 -0.24 -0.74
CA LEU A 244 -19.66 -0.16 -1.35
C LEU A 244 -20.33 1.20 -1.16
N GLY A 245 -19.70 2.14 -0.44
CA GLY A 245 -20.28 3.45 -0.17
C GLY A 245 -19.36 4.36 0.62
N LYS A 246 -19.92 5.47 1.10
CA LYS A 246 -19.19 6.53 1.81
C LYS A 246 -18.76 6.14 3.23
N ASP A 247 -17.86 6.97 3.79
CA ASP A 247 -17.43 6.91 5.18
C ASP A 247 -16.78 5.57 5.57
N VAL A 248 -16.16 4.88 4.61
CA VAL A 248 -15.43 3.63 4.85
C VAL A 248 -13.99 3.91 5.26
N TYR A 249 -13.41 3.02 6.07
CA TYR A 249 -12.01 3.15 6.43
C TYR A 249 -11.24 1.82 6.41
N VAL A 250 -9.96 1.92 6.04
CA VAL A 250 -9.00 0.81 5.99
C VAL A 250 -7.73 1.27 6.71
N VAL A 251 -7.43 0.71 7.88
CA VAL A 251 -6.34 1.18 8.74
C VAL A 251 -5.48 0.03 9.23
N ASN A 252 -4.17 0.16 9.12
CA ASN A 252 -3.23 -0.91 9.51
C ASN A 252 -3.55 -2.25 8.83
N VAL A 253 -3.57 -2.27 7.52
CA VAL A 253 -3.91 -3.47 6.74
C VAL A 253 -2.73 -3.92 5.90
N GLY A 254 -2.41 -5.22 6.03
CA GLY A 254 -1.40 -5.88 5.23
C GLY A 254 -2.02 -6.73 4.11
N LEU A 255 -1.54 -6.56 2.87
CA LEU A 255 -1.92 -7.40 1.73
C LEU A 255 -0.73 -8.25 1.31
N ARG A 256 -0.89 -9.55 1.29
CA ARG A 256 0.17 -10.44 0.86
C ARG A 256 -0.27 -11.27 -0.32
N ALA A 257 0.47 -11.11 -1.42
CA ALA A 257 0.23 -11.82 -2.67
C ALA A 257 -1.20 -11.65 -3.21
N ALA A 258 -1.87 -10.55 -2.89
CA ALA A 258 -3.17 -10.22 -3.46
C ALA A 258 -3.02 -9.92 -4.97
N TYR A 259 -3.95 -10.40 -5.79
CA TYR A 259 -3.96 -10.04 -7.21
C TYR A 259 -4.44 -8.59 -7.38
N ASN A 260 -5.58 -8.25 -6.81
CA ASN A 260 -6.08 -6.88 -6.66
C ASN A 260 -6.26 -6.53 -5.18
N GLY A 261 -5.84 -5.34 -4.77
CA GLY A 261 -5.89 -4.89 -3.38
C GLY A 261 -7.21 -4.23 -3.00
N LEU A 262 -7.25 -2.89 -2.99
CA LEU A 262 -8.38 -2.11 -2.51
C LEU A 262 -9.09 -1.38 -3.66
N ASP A 263 -10.41 -1.57 -3.77
CA ASP A 263 -11.28 -0.87 -4.72
C ASP A 263 -12.11 0.22 -4.02
N LEU A 264 -11.79 1.48 -4.33
CA LEU A 264 -12.53 2.70 -3.97
C LEU A 264 -13.02 3.42 -5.23
N PHE A 265 -13.23 2.69 -6.33
CA PHE A 265 -13.57 3.26 -7.63
C PHE A 265 -14.92 2.79 -8.16
N THR A 266 -15.23 1.50 -7.99
CA THR A 266 -16.44 0.89 -8.57
C THR A 266 -17.72 1.53 -8.03
N TYR A 267 -17.72 1.93 -6.77
CA TYR A 267 -18.81 2.68 -6.13
C TYR A 267 -18.32 4.05 -5.69
N LYS A 268 -19.23 5.01 -5.56
CA LYS A 268 -18.92 6.33 -5.00
C LYS A 268 -18.67 6.19 -3.51
N CYS A 269 -17.42 6.48 -3.09
CA CYS A 269 -16.92 6.28 -1.73
C CYS A 269 -16.47 7.61 -1.12
N ASP A 270 -17.41 8.55 -0.90
CA ASP A 270 -17.10 9.83 -0.27
C ASP A 270 -16.53 9.65 1.14
N ASN A 271 -15.62 10.53 1.54
CA ASN A 271 -14.98 10.55 2.85
C ASN A 271 -14.25 9.24 3.22
N HIS A 272 -13.80 8.46 2.24
CA HIS A 272 -13.01 7.28 2.56
C HIS A 272 -11.71 7.63 3.25
N TYR A 273 -11.25 6.79 4.16
CA TYR A 273 -9.98 6.96 4.86
C TYR A 273 -9.13 5.71 4.79
N VAL A 274 -7.93 5.83 4.24
CA VAL A 274 -6.95 4.74 4.17
C VAL A 274 -5.66 5.19 4.81
N ASP A 275 -5.17 4.42 5.78
CA ASP A 275 -3.95 4.72 6.50
C ASP A 275 -3.19 3.45 6.85
N TYR A 276 -1.88 3.44 6.58
CA TYR A 276 -1.03 2.26 6.74
C TYR A 276 -1.56 1.03 5.99
N LEU A 277 -1.75 1.16 4.68
CA LEU A 277 -2.01 0.02 3.78
C LEU A 277 -0.70 -0.38 3.10
N ALA A 278 -0.27 -1.62 3.31
CA ALA A 278 1.03 -2.08 2.83
C ALA A 278 1.01 -3.52 2.31
N GLY A 279 2.03 -3.91 1.56
CA GLY A 279 2.21 -5.31 1.19
C GLY A 279 2.63 -5.56 -0.25
N HIS A 280 2.13 -6.65 -0.82
CA HIS A 280 2.44 -7.12 -2.17
C HIS A 280 1.16 -7.37 -2.94
N VAL A 281 0.97 -6.63 -4.02
CA VAL A 281 -0.19 -6.72 -4.89
C VAL A 281 0.30 -6.78 -6.33
N PHE A 282 -0.27 -7.69 -7.13
CA PHE A 282 0.23 -7.95 -8.49
C PHE A 282 -0.33 -6.98 -9.52
N MET A 283 -1.60 -6.61 -9.45
CA MET A 283 -2.23 -5.76 -10.47
C MET A 283 -2.52 -4.35 -9.96
N ASN A 284 -3.52 -4.18 -9.13
CA ASN A 284 -3.93 -2.88 -8.63
C ASN A 284 -3.86 -2.87 -7.11
N ALA A 285 -2.85 -2.20 -6.54
CA ALA A 285 -2.72 -2.08 -5.10
C ALA A 285 -3.89 -1.30 -4.49
N ILE A 286 -4.24 -0.20 -5.13
CA ILE A 286 -5.42 0.60 -4.79
C ILE A 286 -5.99 1.21 -6.07
N ARG A 287 -7.31 1.31 -6.13
CA ARG A 287 -8.02 1.99 -7.21
C ARG A 287 -8.97 3.00 -6.60
N ILE A 288 -8.81 4.27 -6.99
CA ILE A 288 -9.54 5.41 -6.40
C ILE A 288 -10.24 6.16 -7.52
N GLY A 289 -11.45 6.65 -7.26
CA GLY A 289 -12.19 7.47 -8.22
C GLY A 289 -13.69 7.33 -8.07
N GLY A 290 -14.39 7.06 -9.19
CA GLY A 290 -15.84 6.92 -9.19
C GLY A 290 -16.61 8.19 -8.81
N GLY A 291 -15.98 9.38 -8.93
CA GLY A 291 -16.58 10.65 -8.51
C GLY A 291 -16.62 10.85 -7.00
N SER A 292 -15.80 10.12 -6.24
CA SER A 292 -15.70 10.24 -4.78
C SER A 292 -15.04 11.54 -4.36
N GLU A 293 -15.52 12.13 -3.27
CA GLU A 293 -15.06 13.39 -2.72
C GLU A 293 -14.65 13.25 -1.24
N GLY A 294 -13.77 14.13 -0.76
CA GLY A 294 -13.38 14.21 0.66
C GLY A 294 -12.57 13.02 1.18
N GLY A 295 -12.12 12.12 0.30
CA GLY A 295 -11.33 10.97 0.70
C GLY A 295 -9.89 11.31 1.05
N ARG A 296 -9.27 10.48 1.89
CA ARG A 296 -7.87 10.59 2.26
C ARG A 296 -7.19 9.22 2.23
N VAL A 297 -6.04 9.19 1.58
CA VAL A 297 -5.17 8.00 1.52
C VAL A 297 -3.77 8.41 1.91
N CYS A 298 -3.18 7.77 2.91
CA CYS A 298 -1.87 8.09 3.43
C CYS A 298 -1.11 6.83 3.89
N ASN A 299 0.20 6.98 4.08
CA ASN A 299 1.11 5.95 4.62
C ASN A 299 0.99 4.59 3.90
N MET A 300 1.06 4.58 2.58
CA MET A 300 1.04 3.35 1.79
C MET A 300 2.44 2.88 1.44
N GLN A 301 2.65 1.56 1.48
CA GLN A 301 3.88 0.95 1.03
C GLN A 301 3.61 -0.37 0.31
N PHE A 302 3.84 -0.41 -0.98
CA PHE A 302 3.75 -1.62 -1.78
C PHE A 302 5.10 -1.96 -2.43
N ASN A 303 5.41 -3.23 -2.53
CA ASN A 303 6.59 -3.71 -3.23
C ASN A 303 6.33 -5.07 -3.88
N THR A 304 7.17 -5.44 -4.84
CA THR A 304 7.06 -6.70 -5.59
C THR A 304 8.05 -7.76 -5.14
N ILE A 305 8.77 -7.51 -4.06
CA ILE A 305 9.96 -8.30 -3.66
C ILE A 305 9.63 -9.78 -3.39
N VAL A 306 8.43 -10.07 -2.88
CA VAL A 306 8.03 -11.46 -2.60
C VAL A 306 7.84 -12.25 -3.88
N TYR A 307 7.31 -11.62 -4.90
CA TYR A 307 7.16 -12.25 -6.20
C TYR A 307 8.51 -12.48 -6.89
N ALA A 308 9.37 -11.46 -6.86
CA ALA A 308 10.71 -11.54 -7.43
C ALA A 308 11.62 -12.55 -6.71
N CYS A 309 11.35 -12.84 -5.44
CA CYS A 309 12.13 -13.76 -4.61
C CYS A 309 11.42 -15.11 -4.39
N GLY A 310 10.56 -15.56 -5.30
CA GLY A 310 9.97 -16.89 -5.25
C GLY A 310 11.02 -18.01 -5.10
N GLU A 311 10.61 -19.20 -4.66
CA GLU A 311 11.50 -20.32 -4.31
C GLU A 311 12.50 -20.71 -5.43
N GLU A 312 12.17 -20.45 -6.67
CA GLU A 312 13.04 -20.74 -7.82
C GLU A 312 14.03 -19.61 -8.14
N THR A 313 13.83 -18.44 -7.58
CA THR A 313 14.79 -17.35 -7.71
C THR A 313 15.82 -17.47 -6.60
N LYS A 314 16.97 -18.05 -6.90
CA LYS A 314 18.12 -17.90 -6.03
C LYS A 314 18.38 -16.41 -5.82
N PHE A 315 18.58 -16.03 -4.57
CA PHE A 315 18.95 -14.68 -4.18
C PHE A 315 19.99 -14.13 -5.16
N GLY A 316 19.64 -13.12 -5.95
CA GLY A 316 20.51 -12.55 -6.98
C GLY A 316 20.10 -12.79 -8.45
N SER A 317 19.11 -13.60 -8.75
CA SER A 317 18.64 -13.81 -10.15
C SER A 317 17.42 -12.95 -10.51
N TRP A 318 17.51 -11.70 -10.24
CA TRP A 318 16.46 -10.66 -10.39
C TRP A 318 15.75 -10.58 -11.75
N PRO A 319 16.38 -10.81 -12.88
CA PRO A 319 15.77 -10.41 -14.14
C PRO A 319 14.85 -11.43 -14.77
N ASN A 320 14.89 -12.70 -14.37
CA ASN A 320 14.31 -13.75 -15.20
C ASN A 320 12.85 -14.08 -14.89
N SER A 321 12.39 -13.87 -13.69
CA SER A 321 10.99 -14.08 -13.33
C SER A 321 10.06 -12.96 -13.81
N ALA A 322 10.57 -11.74 -13.84
CA ALA A 322 9.82 -10.58 -14.33
C ALA A 322 9.65 -10.55 -15.86
N LYS A 323 10.48 -11.31 -16.60
CA LYS A 323 10.52 -11.20 -18.06
C LYS A 323 9.33 -11.82 -18.77
N ALA A 324 8.70 -12.80 -18.17
CA ALA A 324 7.56 -13.50 -18.77
C ALA A 324 6.25 -12.71 -18.67
N ASP A 325 6.14 -11.81 -17.70
CA ASP A 325 4.91 -11.05 -17.44
C ASP A 325 5.08 -9.52 -17.58
N GLN A 326 6.18 -9.08 -18.16
CA GLN A 326 6.42 -7.65 -18.42
C GLN A 326 5.31 -6.99 -19.26
N ASP A 327 4.65 -7.77 -20.12
CA ASP A 327 3.56 -7.29 -20.96
C ASP A 327 2.25 -7.10 -20.20
N LYS A 328 2.14 -7.62 -18.97
CA LYS A 328 0.93 -7.51 -18.15
C LYS A 328 0.98 -6.38 -17.11
N ALA A 329 2.07 -5.60 -17.10
CA ALA A 329 2.23 -4.42 -16.24
C ALA A 329 1.88 -4.67 -14.76
N TYR A 330 2.50 -5.64 -14.14
CA TYR A 330 2.36 -5.92 -12.70
C TYR A 330 3.07 -4.90 -11.78
N TRP A 331 3.27 -3.68 -12.27
CA TRP A 331 4.02 -2.62 -11.60
C TRP A 331 3.12 -1.46 -11.20
#